data_c9fa7031d4f41720046b7047cd06c794
#
_entry.id   c9fa7031d4f41720046b7047cd06c794
#
_cell.length_a   1.000
_cell.length_b   1.000
_cell.length_c   1.000
_cell.angle_alpha   90.00
_cell.angle_beta   90.00
_cell.angle_gamma   90.00
#
_symmetry.space_group_name_H-M   'P 1'
#
loop_
_entity.id
_entity.type
_entity.pdbx_description
1 polymer ?
#
loop_
_entity_poly.entity_id
_entity_poly.type
_entity_poly.pdbx_seq_one_letter_code
_entity_poly.pdbx_strand_id
1 'polypeptide(L)'
;MKNQKKIVAIIMISFSSIFYGCEKTEPDVATTDRDKFIGTWIAQSLGAGGTRNFTLKITASNSAPDQVLMNNFDGGGTNTFVPANINGNTLSIIRTVVSGETIEGSGAYSGGNLSFTFTIDDGQTIENRTGTAHK
;
A
#
# COMPACT_ATOMS: atom_id res chain seq x y z
N MET A 1 -68.18 55.84 27.16
CA MET A 1 -66.78 55.98 27.58
C MET A 1 -66.22 54.60 27.81
N LYS A 2 -65.55 54.05 26.87
CA LYS A 2 -64.90 52.72 26.98
C LYS A 2 -63.47 52.81 26.49
N ASN A 3 -62.58 52.76 27.47
CA ASN A 3 -61.14 52.67 27.20
C ASN A 3 -60.79 51.27 26.74
N GLN A 4 -60.49 51.11 25.49
CA GLN A 4 -59.91 49.87 25.00
C GLN A 4 -58.37 49.97 25.10
N LYS A 5 -57.82 49.23 26.02
CA LYS A 5 -56.36 49.01 26.13
C LYS A 5 -55.95 48.04 25.05
N LYS A 6 -55.27 48.52 24.06
CA LYS A 6 -54.64 47.69 23.05
C LYS A 6 -53.40 47.01 23.69
N ILE A 7 -53.52 45.73 23.87
CA ILE A 7 -52.40 44.89 24.27
C ILE A 7 -51.58 44.61 23.00
N VAL A 8 -50.39 45.19 22.92
CA VAL A 8 -49.44 44.86 21.84
C VAL A 8 -48.70 43.64 22.31
N ALA A 9 -49.00 42.50 21.76
CA ALA A 9 -48.22 41.29 21.95
C ALA A 9 -46.95 41.39 21.10
N ILE A 10 -45.82 41.57 21.75
CA ILE A 10 -44.50 41.50 21.17
C ILE A 10 -44.17 40.02 21.01
N ILE A 11 -44.27 39.50 19.83
CA ILE A 11 -43.79 38.17 19.51
C ILE A 11 -42.25 38.27 19.31
N MET A 12 -41.51 37.89 20.35
CA MET A 12 -40.09 37.66 20.19
C MET A 12 -39.87 36.36 19.41
N ILE A 13 -39.57 36.53 18.12
CA ILE A 13 -39.09 35.42 17.33
C ILE A 13 -37.63 35.17 17.69
N SER A 14 -37.40 34.18 18.54
CA SER A 14 -36.07 33.68 18.83
C SER A 14 -35.52 33.02 17.55
N PHE A 15 -34.65 33.73 16.88
CA PHE A 15 -33.90 33.16 15.73
C PHE A 15 -32.82 32.24 16.31
N SER A 16 -33.19 30.97 16.53
CA SER A 16 -32.19 29.94 16.82
C SER A 16 -31.36 29.71 15.59
N SER A 17 -30.19 30.33 15.51
CA SER A 17 -29.16 30.03 14.53
C SER A 17 -28.66 28.62 14.81
N ILE A 18 -29.22 27.66 14.13
CA ILE A 18 -28.64 26.32 14.06
C ILE A 18 -27.37 26.46 13.23
N PHE A 19 -26.24 26.63 13.89
CA PHE A 19 -24.93 26.40 13.27
C PHE A 19 -24.87 24.90 12.99
N TYR A 20 -25.25 24.52 11.78
CA TYR A 20 -24.77 23.25 11.21
C TYR A 20 -23.27 23.44 11.05
N GLY A 21 -22.53 23.06 12.08
CA GLY A 21 -21.12 22.77 11.97
C GLY A 21 -21.00 21.66 10.92
N CYS A 22 -20.67 22.03 9.70
CA CYS A 22 -20.17 21.09 8.74
C CYS A 22 -18.82 20.63 9.31
N GLU A 23 -18.83 19.58 10.12
CA GLU A 23 -17.63 18.81 10.41
C GLU A 23 -17.15 18.33 9.05
N LYS A 24 -16.11 19.00 8.55
CA LYS A 24 -15.35 18.56 7.41
C LYS A 24 -14.68 17.28 7.89
N THR A 25 -15.39 16.16 7.79
CA THR A 25 -14.79 14.84 7.89
C THR A 25 -13.79 14.81 6.74
N GLU A 26 -12.51 15.05 7.05
CA GLU A 26 -11.46 14.70 6.11
C GLU A 26 -11.72 13.24 5.76
N PRO A 27 -11.78 12.88 4.46
CA PRO A 27 -11.93 11.49 4.09
C PRO A 27 -10.77 10.78 4.79
N ASP A 28 -11.11 9.88 5.71
CA ASP A 28 -10.17 8.95 6.29
C ASP A 28 -9.50 8.31 5.08
N VAL A 29 -8.24 8.66 4.83
CA VAL A 29 -7.48 8.05 3.74
C VAL A 29 -7.31 6.63 4.19
N ALA A 30 -8.26 5.78 3.76
CA ALA A 30 -8.21 4.37 4.03
C ALA A 30 -6.83 3.90 3.59
N THR A 31 -5.96 3.59 4.56
CA THR A 31 -4.67 2.97 4.30
C THR A 31 -4.97 1.72 3.51
N THR A 32 -4.56 1.71 2.25
CA THR A 32 -4.78 0.55 1.40
C THR A 32 -3.90 -0.58 1.91
N ASP A 33 -4.32 -1.83 1.70
CA ASP A 33 -3.49 -2.99 2.04
C ASP A 33 -2.09 -2.90 1.45
N ARG A 34 -1.95 -2.16 0.36
CA ARG A 34 -0.70 -1.86 -0.32
C ARG A 34 0.27 -1.03 0.52
N ASP A 35 -0.23 -0.09 1.33
CA ASP A 35 0.61 0.92 2.00
C ASP A 35 1.59 0.31 3.00
N LYS A 36 1.24 -0.80 3.64
CA LYS A 36 2.13 -1.53 4.56
C LYS A 36 3.36 -2.11 3.86
N PHE A 37 3.26 -2.40 2.56
CA PHE A 37 4.39 -2.89 1.75
C PHE A 37 5.30 -1.77 1.28
N ILE A 38 4.78 -0.57 1.07
CA ILE A 38 5.54 0.57 0.53
C ILE A 38 6.64 0.99 1.48
N GLY A 39 7.82 1.26 0.92
CA GLY A 39 8.99 1.75 1.64
C GLY A 39 10.27 1.07 1.24
N THR A 40 11.32 1.34 2.02
CA THR A 40 12.64 0.74 1.85
C THR A 40 12.83 -0.36 2.87
N TRP A 41 13.31 -1.51 2.41
CA TRP A 41 13.47 -2.73 3.17
C TRP A 41 14.90 -3.23 3.07
N ILE A 42 15.47 -3.71 4.16
CA ILE A 42 16.71 -4.47 4.16
C ILE A 42 16.34 -5.93 3.94
N ALA A 43 16.78 -6.49 2.84
CA ALA A 43 16.36 -7.81 2.37
C ALA A 43 17.53 -8.76 2.21
N GLN A 44 17.23 -10.04 2.38
CA GLN A 44 18.11 -11.15 2.12
C GLN A 44 17.37 -12.26 1.40
N SER A 45 17.99 -12.90 0.44
CA SER A 45 17.46 -14.11 -0.19
C SER A 45 18.49 -15.22 -0.19
N LEU A 46 18.01 -16.47 -0.19
CA LEU A 46 18.80 -17.67 -0.21
C LEU A 46 18.31 -18.61 -1.31
N GLY A 47 19.21 -19.11 -2.11
CA GLY A 47 18.96 -20.10 -3.17
C GLY A 47 20.20 -20.91 -3.47
N ALA A 48 20.17 -21.73 -4.52
CA ALA A 48 21.29 -22.56 -4.94
C ALA A 48 22.55 -21.73 -5.27
N GLY A 49 22.36 -20.51 -5.81
CA GLY A 49 23.44 -19.53 -6.05
C GLY A 49 23.97 -18.84 -4.82
N GLY A 50 23.53 -19.24 -3.59
CA GLY A 50 23.97 -18.67 -2.33
C GLY A 50 23.05 -17.54 -1.82
N THR A 51 23.54 -16.84 -0.81
CA THR A 51 22.86 -15.73 -0.15
C THR A 51 23.10 -14.41 -0.88
N ARG A 52 22.03 -13.64 -1.08
CA ARG A 52 22.10 -12.26 -1.60
C ARG A 52 21.54 -11.31 -0.56
N ASN A 53 22.25 -10.21 -0.29
CA ASN A 53 21.79 -9.12 0.57
C ASN A 53 21.54 -7.90 -0.32
N PHE A 54 20.40 -7.25 -0.17
CA PHE A 54 20.02 -6.12 -1.01
C PHE A 54 19.07 -5.16 -0.29
N THR A 55 19.03 -3.93 -0.78
CA THR A 55 18.02 -2.96 -0.35
C THR A 55 16.87 -3.01 -1.35
N LEU A 56 15.72 -3.47 -0.89
CA LEU A 56 14.49 -3.53 -1.68
C LEU A 56 13.69 -2.25 -1.48
N LYS A 57 13.37 -1.56 -2.55
CA LYS A 57 12.47 -0.41 -2.50
C LYS A 57 11.13 -0.79 -3.15
N ILE A 58 10.06 -0.70 -2.37
CA ILE A 58 8.69 -0.97 -2.84
C ILE A 58 7.95 0.36 -2.98
N THR A 59 7.38 0.62 -4.14
CA THR A 59 6.60 1.82 -4.46
C THR A 59 5.24 1.44 -5.00
N ALA A 60 4.29 2.36 -4.91
CA ALA A 60 2.98 2.20 -5.52
C ALA A 60 3.12 2.13 -7.05
N SER A 61 2.42 1.19 -7.68
CA SER A 61 2.25 1.19 -9.13
C SER A 61 1.15 2.19 -9.53
N ASN A 62 1.36 2.85 -10.66
CA ASN A 62 0.32 3.68 -11.28
C ASN A 62 -0.63 2.88 -12.18
N SER A 63 -0.34 1.59 -12.41
CA SER A 63 -1.13 0.73 -13.28
C SER A 63 -2.37 0.18 -12.62
N ALA A 64 -2.32 -0.08 -11.30
CA ALA A 64 -3.44 -0.58 -10.53
C ALA A 64 -3.33 -0.19 -9.05
N PRO A 65 -4.46 0.02 -8.34
CA PRO A 65 -4.47 0.47 -6.95
C PRO A 65 -3.95 -0.58 -5.95
N ASP A 66 -4.00 -1.84 -6.30
CA ASP A 66 -3.53 -3.00 -5.54
C ASP A 66 -2.15 -3.50 -5.98
N GLN A 67 -1.48 -2.78 -6.89
CA GLN A 67 -0.19 -3.18 -7.41
C GLN A 67 0.94 -2.33 -6.85
N VAL A 68 2.08 -2.98 -6.60
CA VAL A 68 3.36 -2.34 -6.23
C VAL A 68 4.44 -2.68 -7.26
N LEU A 69 5.48 -1.86 -7.27
CA LEU A 69 6.71 -2.09 -8.01
C LEU A 69 7.85 -2.32 -7.02
N MET A 70 8.50 -3.45 -7.13
CA MET A 70 9.66 -3.83 -6.33
C MET A 70 10.94 -3.51 -7.10
N ASN A 71 11.66 -2.50 -6.65
CA ASN A 71 12.91 -2.07 -7.24
C ASN A 71 14.09 -2.76 -6.56
N ASN A 72 15.07 -3.17 -7.33
CA ASN A 72 16.25 -3.92 -6.88
C ASN A 72 15.89 -5.25 -6.20
N PHE A 73 14.80 -5.90 -6.65
CA PHE A 73 14.41 -7.21 -6.14
C PHE A 73 15.50 -8.24 -6.40
N ASP A 74 15.81 -9.05 -5.39
CA ASP A 74 16.91 -10.05 -5.38
C ASP A 74 18.30 -9.51 -5.77
N GLY A 75 18.51 -8.19 -5.62
CA GLY A 75 19.76 -7.55 -6.01
C GLY A 75 19.92 -7.35 -7.52
N GLY A 76 18.83 -7.38 -8.27
CA GLY A 76 18.82 -7.23 -9.73
C GLY A 76 19.18 -5.84 -10.26
N GLY A 77 19.43 -4.88 -9.34
CA GLY A 77 19.85 -3.52 -9.67
C GLY A 77 18.73 -2.49 -9.57
N THR A 78 19.13 -1.24 -9.39
CA THR A 78 18.23 -0.10 -9.13
C THR A 78 17.39 0.32 -10.34
N ASN A 79 17.70 -0.18 -11.53
CA ASN A 79 16.94 0.06 -12.75
C ASN A 79 15.97 -1.08 -13.08
N THR A 80 15.88 -2.09 -12.22
CA THR A 80 14.97 -3.24 -12.39
C THR A 80 13.74 -3.07 -11.52
N PHE A 81 12.57 -3.36 -12.09
CA PHE A 81 11.29 -3.29 -11.40
C PHE A 81 10.52 -4.59 -11.61
N VAL A 82 10.14 -5.20 -10.53
CA VAL A 82 9.33 -6.41 -10.51
C VAL A 82 7.94 -6.05 -9.97
N PRO A 83 6.88 -6.15 -10.78
CA PRO A 83 5.53 -5.83 -10.33
C PRO A 83 4.96 -6.96 -9.46
N ALA A 84 4.15 -6.58 -8.49
CA ALA A 84 3.43 -7.53 -7.64
C ALA A 84 2.05 -7.00 -7.27
N ASN A 85 1.07 -7.90 -7.18
CA ASN A 85 -0.27 -7.59 -6.72
C ASN A 85 -0.37 -7.85 -5.22
N ILE A 86 -1.08 -6.98 -4.52
CA ILE A 86 -1.33 -7.08 -3.08
C ILE A 86 -2.78 -7.51 -2.85
N ASN A 87 -2.95 -8.47 -1.96
CA ASN A 87 -4.26 -8.88 -1.44
C ASN A 87 -4.13 -9.14 0.06
N GLY A 88 -4.67 -8.24 0.87
CA GLY A 88 -4.52 -8.32 2.32
C GLY A 88 -3.03 -8.29 2.73
N ASN A 89 -2.56 -9.34 3.35
CA ASN A 89 -1.16 -9.50 3.76
C ASN A 89 -0.31 -10.28 2.76
N THR A 90 -0.87 -10.66 1.62
CA THR A 90 -0.14 -11.43 0.60
C THR A 90 0.30 -10.53 -0.55
N LEU A 91 1.42 -10.90 -1.14
CA LEU A 91 2.03 -10.29 -2.31
C LEU A 91 2.22 -11.38 -3.36
N SER A 92 1.68 -11.19 -4.55
CA SER A 92 1.86 -12.10 -5.69
C SER A 92 2.76 -11.44 -6.72
N ILE A 93 3.97 -11.98 -6.90
CA ILE A 93 4.93 -11.48 -7.88
C ILE A 93 4.42 -11.86 -9.26
N ILE A 94 4.15 -10.85 -10.08
CA ILE A 94 3.69 -11.04 -11.44
C ILE A 94 4.88 -11.54 -12.27
N ARG A 95 4.66 -12.62 -13.02
CA ARG A 95 5.68 -13.18 -13.92
C ARG A 95 6.23 -12.08 -14.82
N THR A 96 7.51 -11.81 -14.70
CA THR A 96 8.19 -10.69 -15.34
C THR A 96 9.57 -11.11 -15.82
N VAL A 97 9.97 -10.66 -16.99
CA VAL A 97 11.32 -10.84 -17.50
C VAL A 97 12.17 -9.62 -17.14
N VAL A 98 13.23 -9.84 -16.40
CA VAL A 98 14.19 -8.81 -15.96
C VAL A 98 15.58 -9.28 -16.31
N SER A 99 16.31 -8.50 -17.13
CA SER A 99 17.69 -8.83 -17.55
C SER A 99 17.87 -10.21 -18.17
N GLY A 100 16.83 -10.72 -18.85
CA GLY A 100 16.83 -12.03 -19.48
C GLY A 100 16.39 -13.19 -18.58
N GLU A 101 16.14 -12.94 -17.30
CA GLU A 101 15.61 -13.90 -16.33
C GLU A 101 14.12 -13.69 -16.11
N THR A 102 13.35 -14.77 -16.02
CA THR A 102 11.94 -14.72 -15.66
C THR A 102 11.80 -14.91 -14.15
N ILE A 103 11.13 -13.98 -13.50
CA ILE A 103 10.87 -13.97 -12.05
C ILE A 103 9.37 -14.12 -11.81
N GLU A 104 8.99 -15.03 -10.91
CA GLU A 104 7.62 -15.18 -10.41
C GLU A 104 7.62 -15.75 -8.99
N GLY A 105 6.57 -15.52 -8.22
CA GLY A 105 6.50 -16.03 -6.86
C GLY A 105 5.44 -15.34 -6.01
N SER A 106 5.65 -15.43 -4.70
CA SER A 106 4.75 -14.84 -3.73
C SER A 106 5.49 -14.40 -2.47
N GLY A 107 4.82 -13.58 -1.68
CA GLY A 107 5.31 -13.13 -0.38
C GLY A 107 4.18 -12.86 0.60
N ALA A 108 4.55 -12.65 1.84
CA ALA A 108 3.61 -12.31 2.91
C ALA A 108 4.20 -11.24 3.83
N TYR A 109 3.33 -10.36 4.30
CA TYR A 109 3.63 -9.36 5.32
C TYR A 109 3.14 -9.87 6.68
N SER A 110 3.99 -9.82 7.70
CA SER A 110 3.63 -10.14 9.06
C SER A 110 4.48 -9.33 10.05
N GLY A 111 3.84 -8.55 10.91
CA GLY A 111 4.50 -7.86 12.02
C GLY A 111 5.68 -6.97 11.64
N GLY A 112 5.62 -6.28 10.49
CA GLY A 112 6.71 -5.43 10.02
C GLY A 112 7.78 -6.14 9.20
N ASN A 113 7.61 -7.43 8.94
CA ASN A 113 8.52 -8.24 8.13
C ASN A 113 7.84 -8.71 6.85
N LEU A 114 8.62 -8.92 5.81
CA LEU A 114 8.21 -9.59 4.59
C LEU A 114 8.93 -10.94 4.47
N SER A 115 8.23 -11.92 3.94
CA SER A 115 8.80 -13.18 3.49
C SER A 115 8.47 -13.40 2.03
N PHE A 116 9.38 -14.03 1.27
CA PHE A 116 9.21 -14.29 -0.16
C PHE A 116 9.56 -15.74 -0.48
N THR A 117 8.88 -16.31 -1.45
CA THR A 117 9.28 -17.52 -2.15
C THR A 117 9.10 -17.28 -3.63
N PHE A 118 10.16 -17.43 -4.40
CA PHE A 118 10.13 -17.09 -5.82
C PHE A 118 11.08 -17.95 -6.62
N THR A 119 10.88 -17.98 -7.93
CA THR A 119 11.75 -18.65 -8.88
C THR A 119 12.41 -17.63 -9.80
N ILE A 120 13.63 -17.95 -10.19
CA ILE A 120 14.36 -17.27 -11.25
C ILE A 120 14.64 -18.32 -12.33
N ASP A 121 14.19 -18.07 -13.55
CA ASP A 121 14.37 -18.93 -14.73
C ASP A 121 15.19 -18.16 -15.77
N ASP A 122 16.41 -18.61 -16.03
CA ASP A 122 17.33 -18.04 -17.01
C ASP A 122 17.17 -18.66 -18.42
N GLY A 123 16.18 -19.53 -18.58
CA GLY A 123 15.89 -20.28 -19.80
C GLY A 123 16.67 -21.59 -19.93
N GLN A 124 17.59 -21.87 -19.00
CA GLN A 124 18.34 -23.13 -18.91
C GLN A 124 18.11 -23.82 -17.56
N THR A 125 18.04 -23.05 -16.49
CA THR A 125 17.84 -23.54 -15.13
C THR A 125 16.76 -22.72 -14.42
N ILE A 126 16.03 -23.39 -13.52
CA ILE A 126 15.08 -22.74 -12.62
C ILE A 126 15.67 -22.81 -11.20
N GLU A 127 15.94 -21.65 -10.63
CA GLU A 127 16.39 -21.52 -9.25
C GLU A 127 15.21 -21.14 -8.34
N ASN A 128 14.98 -21.95 -7.30
CA ASN A 128 14.05 -21.60 -6.23
C ASN A 128 14.78 -20.81 -5.16
N ARG A 129 14.22 -19.68 -4.75
CA ARG A 129 14.76 -18.82 -3.71
C ARG A 129 13.73 -18.48 -2.66
N THR A 130 14.20 -18.33 -1.43
CA THR A 130 13.43 -17.80 -0.31
C THR A 130 14.08 -16.53 0.19
N GLY A 131 13.29 -15.56 0.63
CA GLY A 131 13.80 -14.30 1.12
C GLY A 131 13.01 -13.75 2.29
N THR A 132 13.65 -12.86 3.02
CA THR A 132 13.04 -12.07 4.11
C THR A 132 13.47 -10.63 3.98
N ALA A 133 12.63 -9.71 4.45
CA ALA A 133 12.96 -8.30 4.52
C ALA A 133 12.35 -7.65 5.76
N HIS A 134 13.01 -6.61 6.27
CA HIS A 134 12.54 -5.81 7.40
C HIS A 134 12.86 -4.33 7.15
N LYS A 135 12.10 -3.45 7.80
CA LYS A 135 12.31 -1.98 7.80
C LYS A 135 13.21 -1.57 8.94
#